data_0ec166cc4840f1364dbd2df44b7474fb
#
_entry.id   0ec166cc4840f1364dbd2df44b7474fb
#
_cell.length_a   1.000
_cell.length_b   1.000
_cell.length_c   1.000
_cell.angle_alpha   90.00
_cell.angle_beta   90.00
_cell.angle_gamma   90.00
#
_symmetry.space_group_name_H-M   'P 1'
#
loop_
_entity.id
_entity.type
_entity.pdbx_description
1 polymer ?
#
loop_
_entity_poly.entity_id
_entity_poly.type
_entity_poly.pdbx_seq_one_letter_code
_entity_poly.pdbx_strand_id
1 'polypeptide(L)'
;MPKVTLTFDNGPDPNVTPYVLDCLARHDVKSTFFVIGRRVADPARAAAAREAAQAGHRIGNHTWSHTTPLGELDAEAALAEFEQAEQALARLDQPERLFRPYGRGGKLGTHLLHPAVVPRLDTCVLWKFVSGDWRDPDGWMARALADCRASEWSLVVLHDIPSGAMLHLDQFIRTLKQEGMELTQEYPPDCVPIANGKIVLPIDPYCSSGILK
;
A
#
# COMPACT_ATOMS: atom_id res chain seq x y z
N MET A 1 16.64 1.67 -17.43
CA MET A 1 15.86 0.43 -17.17
C MET A 1 14.54 0.84 -16.54
N PRO A 2 13.42 0.24 -16.95
CA PRO A 2 12.16 0.47 -16.28
C PRO A 2 12.26 0.07 -14.80
N LYS A 3 11.58 0.84 -13.92
CA LYS A 3 11.56 0.58 -12.49
C LYS A 3 10.22 -0.01 -12.06
N VAL A 4 10.26 -0.89 -11.07
CA VAL A 4 9.05 -1.48 -10.49
C VAL A 4 9.13 -1.41 -8.98
N THR A 5 8.13 -0.78 -8.38
CA THR A 5 7.91 -0.75 -6.93
C THR A 5 6.79 -1.73 -6.58
N LEU A 6 7.08 -2.71 -5.75
CA LEU A 6 6.06 -3.62 -5.23
C LEU A 6 5.53 -3.08 -3.90
N THR A 7 4.20 -3.08 -3.74
CA THR A 7 3.54 -2.72 -2.47
C THR A 7 2.45 -3.73 -2.17
N PHE A 8 2.24 -4.01 -0.88
CA PHE A 8 1.25 -4.97 -0.41
C PHE A 8 0.25 -4.26 0.50
N ASP A 9 -1.01 -4.34 0.16
CA ASP A 9 -2.10 -3.73 0.90
C ASP A 9 -2.89 -4.78 1.70
N ASN A 10 -3.65 -4.33 2.66
CA ASN A 10 -4.62 -5.10 3.45
C ASN A 10 -4.03 -6.06 4.49
N GLY A 11 -2.76 -6.44 4.43
CA GLY A 11 -2.13 -7.25 5.48
C GLY A 11 -2.18 -6.61 6.88
N PRO A 12 -1.47 -7.20 7.84
CA PRO A 12 -0.79 -8.47 7.75
C PRO A 12 -1.74 -9.67 7.87
N ASP A 13 -1.37 -10.77 7.24
CA ASP A 13 -2.00 -12.06 7.43
C ASP A 13 -0.97 -13.08 7.97
N PRO A 14 -1.27 -13.84 9.04
CA PRO A 14 -0.27 -14.68 9.70
C PRO A 14 0.25 -15.84 8.86
N ASN A 15 -0.47 -16.22 7.79
CA ASN A 15 -0.06 -17.31 6.91
C ASN A 15 0.50 -16.80 5.58
N VAL A 16 0.01 -15.65 5.08
CA VAL A 16 0.39 -15.14 3.76
C VAL A 16 1.57 -14.18 3.85
N THR A 17 1.58 -13.27 4.82
CA THR A 17 2.67 -12.29 4.95
C THR A 17 4.04 -12.96 5.12
N PRO A 18 4.25 -13.99 5.98
CA PRO A 18 5.54 -14.69 6.06
C PRO A 18 5.97 -15.34 4.74
N TYR A 19 5.02 -15.92 3.99
CA TYR A 19 5.31 -16.47 2.66
C TYR A 19 5.79 -15.40 1.67
N VAL A 20 5.15 -14.22 1.70
CA VAL A 20 5.56 -13.07 0.87
C VAL A 20 6.96 -12.60 1.27
N LEU A 21 7.25 -12.48 2.58
CA LEU A 21 8.56 -12.08 3.09
C LEU A 21 9.68 -13.04 2.66
N ASP A 22 9.45 -14.35 2.77
CA ASP A 22 10.39 -15.36 2.28
C ASP A 22 10.64 -15.24 0.78
N CYS A 23 9.59 -15.03 0.00
CA CYS A 23 9.72 -14.82 -1.44
C CYS A 23 10.54 -13.56 -1.76
N LEU A 24 10.26 -12.43 -1.12
CA LEU A 24 10.99 -11.17 -1.31
C LEU A 24 12.46 -11.31 -0.88
N ALA A 25 12.74 -12.01 0.21
CA ALA A 25 14.10 -12.27 0.71
C ALA A 25 14.92 -13.09 -0.27
N ARG A 26 14.35 -14.17 -0.83
CA ARG A 26 15.02 -14.98 -1.86
C ARG A 26 15.42 -14.18 -3.09
N HIS A 27 14.72 -13.12 -3.37
CA HIS A 27 14.98 -12.23 -4.50
C HIS A 27 15.76 -10.97 -4.14
N ASP A 28 16.15 -10.76 -2.88
CA ASP A 28 16.76 -9.54 -2.39
C ASP A 28 15.94 -8.28 -2.77
N VAL A 29 14.61 -8.34 -2.56
CA VAL A 29 13.67 -7.26 -2.86
C VAL A 29 13.12 -6.69 -1.57
N LYS A 30 13.17 -5.36 -1.42
CA LYS A 30 12.48 -4.64 -0.36
C LYS A 30 11.20 -4.02 -0.89
N SER A 31 10.18 -3.95 -0.04
CA SER A 31 8.83 -3.54 -0.41
C SER A 31 8.19 -2.70 0.69
N THR A 32 7.00 -2.18 0.45
CA THR A 32 6.17 -1.51 1.45
C THR A 32 4.88 -2.28 1.67
N PHE A 33 4.51 -2.45 2.93
CA PHE A 33 3.24 -3.06 3.35
C PHE A 33 2.34 -1.99 3.96
N PHE A 34 1.25 -1.68 3.30
CA PHE A 34 0.20 -0.79 3.84
C PHE A 34 -0.81 -1.63 4.60
N VAL A 35 -0.68 -1.61 5.92
CA VAL A 35 -1.40 -2.53 6.80
C VAL A 35 -2.66 -1.91 7.40
N ILE A 36 -3.71 -2.71 7.54
CA ILE A 36 -4.95 -2.30 8.21
C ILE A 36 -4.71 -2.25 9.72
N GLY A 37 -4.95 -1.10 10.34
CA GLY A 37 -4.64 -0.86 11.75
C GLY A 37 -5.26 -1.89 12.70
N ARG A 38 -6.54 -2.24 12.55
CA ARG A 38 -7.19 -3.26 13.38
C ARG A 38 -6.57 -4.66 13.24
N ARG A 39 -5.91 -4.95 12.11
CA ARG A 39 -5.18 -6.21 11.94
C ARG A 39 -3.87 -6.21 12.73
N VAL A 40 -3.17 -5.09 12.74
CA VAL A 40 -1.95 -4.92 13.55
C VAL A 40 -2.26 -4.89 15.05
N ALA A 41 -3.46 -4.52 15.47
CA ALA A 41 -3.89 -4.62 16.85
C ALA A 41 -4.01 -6.07 17.37
N ASP A 42 -4.20 -7.05 16.47
CA ASP A 42 -4.18 -8.48 16.80
C ASP A 42 -2.72 -8.96 17.02
N PRO A 43 -2.37 -9.56 18.17
CA PRO A 43 -1.00 -9.96 18.49
C PRO A 43 -0.36 -10.93 17.48
N ALA A 44 -1.13 -11.90 16.97
CA ALA A 44 -0.63 -12.88 15.99
C ALA A 44 -0.29 -12.21 14.65
N ARG A 45 -1.14 -11.29 14.21
CA ARG A 45 -0.93 -10.51 12.99
C ARG A 45 0.17 -9.46 13.16
N ALA A 46 0.23 -8.81 14.31
CA ALA A 46 1.31 -7.87 14.65
C ALA A 46 2.70 -8.51 14.59
N ALA A 47 2.84 -9.80 14.84
CA ALA A 47 4.11 -10.51 14.72
C ALA A 47 4.61 -10.48 13.26
N ALA A 48 3.75 -10.75 12.29
CA ALA A 48 4.10 -10.72 10.88
C ALA A 48 4.48 -9.29 10.40
N ALA A 49 3.77 -8.25 10.88
CA ALA A 49 4.14 -6.86 10.59
C ALA A 49 5.52 -6.48 11.18
N ARG A 50 5.83 -6.93 12.41
CA ARG A 50 7.17 -6.73 13.01
C ARG A 50 8.27 -7.45 12.23
N GLU A 51 8.02 -8.68 11.80
CA GLU A 51 8.95 -9.44 10.97
C GLU A 51 9.24 -8.70 9.65
N ALA A 52 8.21 -8.17 8.98
CA ALA A 52 8.37 -7.36 7.79
C ALA A 52 9.24 -6.12 8.06
N ALA A 53 8.98 -5.39 9.15
CA ALA A 53 9.76 -4.21 9.55
C ALA A 53 11.22 -4.57 9.83
N GLN A 54 11.49 -5.63 10.60
CA GLN A 54 12.83 -6.11 10.93
C GLN A 54 13.60 -6.61 9.70
N ALA A 55 12.90 -7.12 8.71
CA ALA A 55 13.48 -7.50 7.42
C ALA A 55 13.80 -6.30 6.52
N GLY A 56 13.56 -5.06 6.96
CA GLY A 56 13.86 -3.83 6.23
C GLY A 56 12.78 -3.41 5.21
N HIS A 57 11.56 -3.97 5.35
CA HIS A 57 10.42 -3.47 4.61
C HIS A 57 9.82 -2.25 5.31
N ARG A 58 9.27 -1.31 4.53
CA ARG A 58 8.50 -0.18 5.08
C ARG A 58 7.10 -0.64 5.46
N ILE A 59 6.57 -0.13 6.57
CA ILE A 59 5.20 -0.38 6.99
C ILE A 59 4.46 0.96 6.96
N GLY A 60 3.32 1.00 6.27
CA GLY A 60 2.48 2.19 6.16
C GLY A 60 1.06 1.93 6.68
N ASN A 61 0.39 3.01 7.03
CA ASN A 61 -0.99 3.04 7.49
C ASN A 61 -1.96 2.89 6.31
N HIS A 62 -2.90 1.93 6.41
CA HIS A 62 -3.97 1.70 5.41
C HIS A 62 -5.36 1.82 6.03
N THR A 63 -5.57 2.85 6.86
CA THR A 63 -6.74 3.09 7.69
C THR A 63 -6.96 2.05 8.79
N TRP A 64 -7.86 2.34 9.72
CA TRP A 64 -8.15 1.43 10.84
C TRP A 64 -8.99 0.22 10.41
N SER A 65 -10.15 0.50 9.81
CA SER A 65 -11.13 -0.54 9.52
C SER A 65 -11.13 -1.03 8.07
N HIS A 66 -10.67 -0.19 7.14
CA HIS A 66 -10.71 -0.45 5.69
C HIS A 66 -12.13 -0.75 5.17
N THR A 67 -13.13 -0.05 5.70
CA THR A 67 -14.54 -0.27 5.35
C THR A 67 -15.13 0.82 4.46
N THR A 68 -14.79 2.08 4.75
CA THR A 68 -15.31 3.25 4.05
C THR A 68 -14.15 4.19 3.67
N PRO A 69 -14.06 4.65 2.42
CA PRO A 69 -13.07 5.63 2.02
C PRO A 69 -13.19 6.91 2.84
N LEU A 70 -12.05 7.54 3.17
CA LEU A 70 -12.03 8.69 4.09
C LEU A 70 -12.88 9.85 3.59
N GLY A 71 -12.90 10.11 2.29
CA GLY A 71 -13.68 11.21 1.70
C GLY A 71 -15.21 11.05 1.76
N GLU A 72 -15.70 9.86 2.16
CA GLU A 72 -17.13 9.58 2.34
C GLU A 72 -17.56 9.64 3.82
N LEU A 73 -16.60 9.80 4.74
CA LEU A 73 -16.84 9.92 6.17
C LEU A 73 -17.03 11.39 6.56
N ASP A 74 -17.56 11.64 7.74
CA ASP A 74 -17.42 12.94 8.39
C ASP A 74 -15.99 13.13 8.94
N ALA A 75 -15.68 14.35 9.38
CA ALA A 75 -14.34 14.71 9.81
C ALA A 75 -13.86 13.90 11.03
N GLU A 76 -14.73 13.65 11.99
CA GLU A 76 -14.41 12.91 13.22
C GLU A 76 -14.12 11.44 12.89
N ALA A 77 -14.97 10.81 12.11
CA ALA A 77 -14.79 9.42 11.69
C ALA A 77 -13.54 9.24 10.79
N ALA A 78 -13.28 10.19 9.87
CA ALA A 78 -12.10 10.15 9.02
C ALA A 78 -10.80 10.28 9.83
N LEU A 79 -10.76 11.19 10.81
CA LEU A 79 -9.62 11.32 11.73
C LEU A 79 -9.46 10.07 12.59
N ALA A 80 -10.55 9.49 13.10
CA ALA A 80 -10.48 8.25 13.88
C ALA A 80 -9.92 7.07 13.09
N GLU A 81 -10.32 6.90 11.82
CA GLU A 81 -9.79 5.89 10.91
C GLU A 81 -8.27 6.03 10.70
N PHE A 82 -7.77 7.24 10.60
CA PHE A 82 -6.35 7.51 10.44
C PHE A 82 -5.58 7.34 11.77
N GLU A 83 -6.01 8.01 12.84
CA GLU A 83 -5.27 8.10 14.11
C GLU A 83 -5.23 6.78 14.87
N GLN A 84 -6.31 6.00 14.86
CA GLN A 84 -6.30 4.66 15.49
C GLN A 84 -5.32 3.71 14.79
N ALA A 85 -5.21 3.77 13.47
CA ALA A 85 -4.22 3.00 12.74
C ALA A 85 -2.79 3.47 13.07
N GLU A 86 -2.52 4.79 13.11
CA GLU A 86 -1.22 5.34 13.54
C GLU A 86 -0.82 4.83 14.94
N GLN A 87 -1.76 4.83 15.91
CA GLN A 87 -1.51 4.32 17.25
C GLN A 87 -1.14 2.82 17.26
N ALA A 88 -1.79 2.01 16.43
CA ALA A 88 -1.46 0.60 16.30
C ALA A 88 -0.06 0.39 15.70
N LEU A 89 0.30 1.18 14.69
CA LEU A 89 1.59 1.12 14.00
C LEU A 89 2.74 1.71 14.81
N ALA A 90 2.50 2.60 15.76
CA ALA A 90 3.53 3.23 16.59
C ALA A 90 4.45 2.23 17.31
N ARG A 91 3.99 0.99 17.50
CA ARG A 91 4.76 -0.11 18.11
C ARG A 91 5.75 -0.80 17.16
N LEU A 92 5.73 -0.44 15.88
CA LEU A 92 6.57 -1.06 14.84
C LEU A 92 7.87 -0.29 14.57
N ASP A 93 8.06 0.87 15.24
CA ASP A 93 9.26 1.72 15.16
C ASP A 93 9.69 2.02 13.71
N GLN A 94 8.77 2.52 12.91
CA GLN A 94 9.05 2.87 11.52
C GLN A 94 9.65 4.27 11.42
N PRO A 95 10.73 4.47 10.62
CA PRO A 95 11.37 5.78 10.45
C PRO A 95 10.51 6.77 9.66
N GLU A 96 9.59 6.28 8.85
CA GLU A 96 8.73 7.08 7.99
C GLU A 96 7.26 6.79 8.28
N ARG A 97 6.45 7.84 8.33
CA ARG A 97 4.99 7.74 8.48
C ARG A 97 4.35 7.74 7.09
N LEU A 98 4.17 6.53 6.55
CA LEU A 98 3.58 6.30 5.25
C LEU A 98 2.07 6.06 5.39
N PHE A 99 1.32 6.62 4.46
CA PHE A 99 -0.13 6.45 4.40
C PHE A 99 -0.59 6.10 2.98
N ARG A 100 -1.51 5.16 2.88
CA ARG A 100 -2.27 4.90 1.65
C ARG A 100 -3.75 4.84 1.98
N PRO A 101 -4.61 5.67 1.35
CA PRO A 101 -6.05 5.64 1.59
C PRO A 101 -6.68 4.36 1.03
N TYR A 102 -7.77 3.92 1.65
CA TYR A 102 -8.61 2.87 1.10
C TYR A 102 -9.46 3.39 -0.07
N GLY A 103 -9.40 2.72 -1.22
CA GLY A 103 -10.08 3.13 -2.45
C GLY A 103 -11.03 2.10 -3.06
N ARG A 104 -11.48 1.09 -2.33
CA ARG A 104 -12.36 -0.01 -2.82
C ARG A 104 -11.79 -0.75 -4.05
N GLY A 105 -10.47 -0.71 -4.25
CA GLY A 105 -9.84 -1.30 -5.43
C GLY A 105 -10.24 -0.62 -6.75
N GLY A 106 -10.73 0.62 -6.68
CA GLY A 106 -11.21 1.40 -7.81
C GLY A 106 -10.20 2.41 -8.33
N LYS A 107 -10.68 3.27 -9.24
CA LYS A 107 -9.92 4.40 -9.76
C LYS A 107 -9.71 5.45 -8.67
N LEU A 108 -8.63 6.22 -8.80
CA LEU A 108 -8.39 7.39 -7.98
C LEU A 108 -9.53 8.42 -8.16
N GLY A 109 -9.99 8.99 -7.06
CA GLY A 109 -11.08 9.96 -7.07
C GLY A 109 -11.26 10.67 -5.72
N THR A 110 -12.20 11.59 -5.64
CA THR A 110 -12.43 12.47 -4.48
C THR A 110 -12.85 11.76 -3.19
N HIS A 111 -13.17 10.47 -3.27
CA HIS A 111 -13.52 9.66 -2.11
C HIS A 111 -12.33 9.20 -1.26
N LEU A 112 -11.09 9.38 -1.75
CA LEU A 112 -9.90 8.81 -1.11
C LEU A 112 -9.48 9.53 0.16
N LEU A 113 -9.42 10.86 0.12
CA LEU A 113 -8.91 11.69 1.20
C LEU A 113 -10.02 12.58 1.76
N HIS A 114 -9.97 12.79 3.08
CA HIS A 114 -10.78 13.79 3.76
C HIS A 114 -9.91 15.01 4.11
N PRO A 115 -10.41 16.28 3.92
CA PRO A 115 -9.63 17.48 4.21
C PRO A 115 -9.08 17.56 5.63
N ALA A 116 -9.81 17.02 6.63
CA ALA A 116 -9.36 16.99 8.02
C ALA A 116 -8.13 16.09 8.24
N VAL A 117 -7.93 15.06 7.41
CA VAL A 117 -6.80 14.13 7.55
C VAL A 117 -5.54 14.64 6.83
N VAL A 118 -5.71 15.41 5.75
CA VAL A 118 -4.59 15.90 4.93
C VAL A 118 -3.48 16.56 5.75
N PRO A 119 -3.75 17.45 6.74
CA PRO A 119 -2.71 18.09 7.54
C PRO A 119 -1.95 17.14 8.49
N ARG A 120 -2.40 15.89 8.64
CA ARG A 120 -1.79 14.85 9.50
C ARG A 120 -0.86 13.92 8.72
N LEU A 121 -0.88 14.00 7.39
CA LEU A 121 -0.12 13.10 6.52
C LEU A 121 1.33 13.58 6.36
N ASP A 122 2.29 12.70 6.66
CA ASP A 122 3.70 12.95 6.32
C ASP A 122 3.96 12.56 4.87
N THR A 123 3.73 11.30 4.50
CA THR A 123 3.87 10.84 3.11
C THR A 123 2.66 10.03 2.69
N CYS A 124 1.97 10.49 1.66
CA CYS A 124 0.83 9.78 1.07
C CYS A 124 1.24 9.12 -0.24
N VAL A 125 1.04 7.80 -0.34
CA VAL A 125 1.38 7.00 -1.53
C VAL A 125 0.11 6.49 -2.17
N LEU A 126 -0.21 6.99 -3.35
CA LEU A 126 -1.32 6.53 -4.19
C LEU A 126 -0.84 5.42 -5.16
N TRP A 127 -1.64 5.12 -6.15
CA TRP A 127 -1.36 4.11 -7.17
C TRP A 127 -1.83 4.60 -8.55
N LYS A 128 -1.29 4.00 -9.60
CA LYS A 128 -1.81 4.16 -10.97
C LYS A 128 -2.53 2.90 -11.43
N PHE A 129 -1.99 1.76 -11.06
CA PHE A 129 -2.46 0.45 -11.48
C PHE A 129 -2.71 -0.44 -10.26
N VAL A 130 -3.78 -1.20 -10.32
CA VAL A 130 -4.14 -2.21 -9.32
C VAL A 130 -4.22 -3.56 -10.01
N SER A 131 -3.43 -4.53 -9.58
CA SER A 131 -3.32 -5.86 -10.21
C SER A 131 -4.63 -6.64 -10.28
N GLY A 132 -5.52 -6.43 -9.29
CA GLY A 132 -6.76 -7.18 -9.13
C GLY A 132 -6.54 -8.61 -8.63
N ASP A 133 -5.41 -8.87 -8.00
CA ASP A 133 -4.98 -10.16 -7.49
C ASP A 133 -5.97 -10.79 -6.48
N TRP A 134 -6.68 -9.98 -5.71
CA TRP A 134 -7.72 -10.47 -4.78
C TRP A 134 -8.98 -11.00 -5.48
N ARG A 135 -9.25 -10.58 -6.73
CA ARG A 135 -10.44 -11.00 -7.52
C ARG A 135 -10.11 -12.12 -8.48
N ASP A 136 -8.91 -12.10 -9.02
CA ASP A 136 -8.45 -13.05 -10.04
C ASP A 136 -7.01 -13.44 -9.72
N PRO A 137 -6.86 -14.39 -8.78
CA PRO A 137 -5.56 -14.81 -8.28
C PRO A 137 -4.66 -15.48 -9.33
N ASP A 138 -5.23 -15.99 -10.42
CA ASP A 138 -4.47 -16.64 -11.49
C ASP A 138 -4.10 -15.68 -12.63
N GLY A 139 -4.96 -14.70 -12.92
CA GLY A 139 -4.80 -13.79 -14.06
C GLY A 139 -4.10 -12.45 -13.76
N TRP A 140 -3.89 -12.10 -12.49
CA TRP A 140 -3.32 -10.80 -12.11
C TRP A 140 -1.92 -10.56 -12.65
N MET A 141 -1.10 -11.62 -12.69
CA MET A 141 0.31 -11.50 -13.11
C MET A 141 0.45 -10.99 -14.54
N ALA A 142 -0.38 -11.50 -15.46
CA ALA A 142 -0.37 -11.04 -16.86
C ALA A 142 -0.69 -9.55 -16.99
N ARG A 143 -1.68 -9.06 -16.22
CA ARG A 143 -2.07 -7.64 -16.20
C ARG A 143 -0.96 -6.77 -15.61
N ALA A 144 -0.38 -7.19 -14.49
CA ALA A 144 0.71 -6.46 -13.84
C ALA A 144 1.96 -6.38 -14.73
N LEU A 145 2.32 -7.47 -15.42
CA LEU A 145 3.43 -7.47 -16.38
C LEU A 145 3.16 -6.53 -17.57
N ALA A 146 1.92 -6.50 -18.07
CA ALA A 146 1.56 -5.59 -19.17
C ALA A 146 1.72 -4.12 -18.74
N ASP A 147 1.30 -3.75 -17.52
CA ASP A 147 1.49 -2.41 -16.96
C ASP A 147 2.98 -2.07 -16.78
N CYS A 148 3.77 -3.00 -16.22
CA CYS A 148 5.21 -2.81 -16.04
C CYS A 148 5.95 -2.61 -17.37
N ARG A 149 5.56 -3.30 -18.43
CA ARG A 149 6.15 -3.14 -19.78
C ARG A 149 5.78 -1.82 -20.44
N ALA A 150 4.61 -1.27 -20.10
CA ALA A 150 4.09 -0.03 -20.69
C ALA A 150 4.57 1.23 -19.96
N SER A 151 5.27 1.11 -18.84
CA SER A 151 5.61 2.22 -17.95
C SER A 151 7.12 2.31 -17.73
N GLU A 152 7.66 3.53 -17.62
CA GLU A 152 9.05 3.73 -17.20
C GLU A 152 9.26 3.42 -15.71
N TRP A 153 8.22 3.65 -14.89
CA TRP A 153 8.21 3.31 -13.48
C TRP A 153 6.80 2.92 -13.04
N SER A 154 6.61 1.65 -12.72
CA SER A 154 5.34 1.10 -12.22
C SER A 154 5.35 0.96 -10.71
N LEU A 155 4.24 1.32 -10.06
CA LEU A 155 3.92 0.94 -8.70
C LEU A 155 2.81 -0.11 -8.75
N VAL A 156 3.16 -1.34 -8.40
CA VAL A 156 2.25 -2.48 -8.42
C VAL A 156 1.64 -2.67 -7.03
N VAL A 157 0.31 -2.60 -6.95
CA VAL A 157 -0.44 -2.90 -5.73
C VAL A 157 -0.83 -4.38 -5.75
N LEU A 158 -0.37 -5.09 -4.75
CA LEU A 158 -0.66 -6.49 -4.43
C LEU A 158 -1.31 -6.57 -3.05
N HIS A 159 -1.78 -7.75 -2.66
CA HIS A 159 -2.43 -7.94 -1.37
C HIS A 159 -1.91 -9.22 -0.70
N ASP A 160 -1.32 -9.08 0.49
CA ASP A 160 -0.87 -10.20 1.31
C ASP A 160 -2.01 -10.80 2.16
N ILE A 161 -3.03 -11.29 1.45
CA ILE A 161 -4.25 -11.89 1.99
C ILE A 161 -4.46 -13.31 1.44
N PRO A 162 -5.30 -14.15 2.08
CA PRO A 162 -5.49 -15.54 1.69
C PRO A 162 -6.37 -15.70 0.42
N SER A 163 -5.94 -15.10 -0.69
CA SER A 163 -6.59 -15.21 -2.01
C SER A 163 -5.98 -16.31 -2.90
N GLY A 164 -4.79 -16.79 -2.58
CA GLY A 164 -3.99 -17.66 -3.43
C GLY A 164 -3.07 -16.92 -4.41
N ALA A 165 -3.29 -15.63 -4.65
CA ALA A 165 -2.55 -14.85 -5.65
C ALA A 165 -1.03 -14.82 -5.39
N MET A 166 -0.62 -14.77 -4.12
CA MET A 166 0.79 -14.68 -3.77
C MET A 166 1.59 -15.93 -4.09
N LEU A 167 0.97 -17.06 -4.42
CA LEU A 167 1.65 -18.25 -4.94
C LEU A 167 2.38 -17.97 -6.26
N HIS A 168 1.95 -16.97 -7.02
CA HIS A 168 2.57 -16.54 -8.28
C HIS A 168 3.65 -15.47 -8.12
N LEU A 169 3.89 -14.96 -6.90
CA LEU A 169 4.80 -13.84 -6.65
C LEU A 169 6.25 -14.15 -7.07
N ASP A 170 6.73 -15.34 -6.79
CA ASP A 170 8.08 -15.77 -7.17
C ASP A 170 8.28 -15.72 -8.70
N GLN A 171 7.33 -16.26 -9.45
CA GLN A 171 7.36 -16.23 -10.91
C GLN A 171 7.27 -14.79 -11.44
N PHE A 172 6.43 -13.96 -10.85
CA PHE A 172 6.29 -12.55 -11.22
C PHE A 172 7.62 -11.82 -11.08
N ILE A 173 8.28 -11.91 -9.91
CA ILE A 173 9.57 -11.26 -9.67
C ILE A 173 10.65 -11.77 -10.62
N ARG A 174 10.72 -13.07 -10.85
CA ARG A 174 11.67 -13.65 -11.83
C ARG A 174 11.46 -13.06 -13.22
N THR A 175 10.22 -12.96 -13.66
CA THR A 175 9.90 -12.42 -14.99
C THR A 175 10.34 -10.97 -15.11
N LEU A 176 10.04 -10.12 -14.10
CA LEU A 176 10.50 -8.72 -14.09
C LEU A 176 12.02 -8.61 -14.22
N LYS A 177 12.77 -9.43 -13.46
CA LYS A 177 14.24 -9.45 -13.52
C LYS A 177 14.77 -9.96 -14.85
N GLN A 178 14.17 -11.00 -15.42
CA GLN A 178 14.55 -11.54 -16.74
C GLN A 178 14.31 -10.52 -17.86
N GLU A 179 13.30 -9.66 -17.72
CA GLU A 179 13.02 -8.57 -18.65
C GLU A 179 13.85 -7.29 -18.38
N GLY A 180 14.80 -7.36 -17.43
CA GLY A 180 15.74 -6.27 -17.14
C GLY A 180 15.13 -5.11 -16.38
N MET A 181 14.04 -5.33 -15.63
CA MET A 181 13.41 -4.28 -14.81
C MET A 181 14.10 -4.19 -13.44
N GLU A 182 14.31 -2.97 -12.97
CA GLU A 182 14.88 -2.66 -11.66
C GLU A 182 13.78 -2.69 -10.60
N LEU A 183 13.90 -3.57 -9.60
CA LEU A 183 13.03 -3.58 -8.43
C LEU A 183 13.56 -2.59 -7.38
N THR A 184 12.71 -1.68 -6.92
CA THR A 184 13.08 -0.63 -5.97
C THR A 184 12.03 -0.47 -4.88
N GLN A 185 12.45 0.02 -3.71
CA GLN A 185 11.54 0.39 -2.60
C GLN A 185 11.10 1.86 -2.68
N GLU A 186 11.70 2.65 -3.57
CA GLU A 186 11.30 4.03 -3.81
C GLU A 186 9.97 4.09 -4.58
N TYR A 187 9.29 5.23 -4.51
CA TYR A 187 8.00 5.42 -5.16
C TYR A 187 8.12 6.28 -6.41
N PRO A 188 7.33 6.00 -7.46
CA PRO A 188 7.19 6.92 -8.58
C PRO A 188 6.73 8.29 -8.07
N PRO A 189 7.39 9.40 -8.45
CA PRO A 189 7.05 10.73 -7.92
C PRO A 189 5.57 11.13 -8.14
N ASP A 190 4.98 10.67 -9.22
CA ASP A 190 3.58 10.93 -9.56
C ASP A 190 2.56 10.08 -8.77
N CYS A 191 3.03 9.15 -7.95
CA CYS A 191 2.21 8.42 -6.97
C CYS A 191 2.29 9.03 -5.56
N VAL A 192 3.07 10.10 -5.34
CA VAL A 192 3.30 10.67 -4.00
C VAL A 192 2.82 12.13 -3.98
N PRO A 193 1.52 12.39 -3.76
CA PRO A 193 0.99 13.74 -3.73
C PRO A 193 1.37 14.54 -2.47
N ILE A 194 1.72 13.85 -1.37
CA ILE A 194 2.19 14.46 -0.13
C ILE A 194 3.49 13.79 0.27
N ALA A 195 4.54 14.56 0.48
CA ALA A 195 5.85 14.09 0.92
C ALA A 195 6.39 14.99 2.05
N ASN A 196 6.87 14.38 3.15
CA ASN A 196 7.40 15.06 4.32
C ASN A 196 6.47 16.19 4.83
N GLY A 197 5.17 15.90 4.93
CA GLY A 197 4.14 16.85 5.36
C GLY A 197 3.82 17.98 4.38
N LYS A 198 4.33 17.92 3.14
CA LYS A 198 4.11 18.96 2.12
C LYS A 198 3.33 18.39 0.94
N ILE A 199 2.35 19.14 0.47
CA ILE A 199 1.67 18.85 -0.79
C ILE A 199 2.63 19.16 -1.92
N VAL A 200 3.01 18.15 -2.69
CA VAL A 200 3.96 18.24 -3.81
C VAL A 200 3.29 18.01 -5.17
N LEU A 201 2.09 17.43 -5.18
CA LEU A 201 1.23 17.31 -6.34
C LEU A 201 -0.20 17.74 -5.97
N PRO A 202 -1.05 18.12 -6.94
CA PRO A 202 -2.45 18.46 -6.67
C PRO A 202 -3.19 17.32 -5.94
N ILE A 203 -3.83 17.62 -4.81
CA ILE A 203 -4.63 16.67 -4.02
C ILE A 203 -6.13 16.79 -4.25
N ASP A 204 -6.60 17.89 -4.84
CA ASP A 204 -8.03 18.14 -5.08
C ASP A 204 -8.73 17.00 -5.84
N PRO A 205 -8.08 16.32 -6.80
CA PRO A 205 -8.68 15.17 -7.49
C PRO A 205 -8.99 13.99 -6.54
N TYR A 206 -8.36 13.94 -5.38
CA TYR A 206 -8.43 12.83 -4.43
C TYR A 206 -9.16 13.18 -3.13
N CYS A 207 -9.38 14.47 -2.91
CA CYS A 207 -9.97 15.00 -1.69
C CYS A 207 -11.45 15.27 -1.89
N SER A 208 -12.28 14.81 -0.95
CA SER A 208 -13.68 15.19 -0.94
C SER A 208 -13.80 16.71 -0.86
N SER A 209 -14.75 17.29 -1.58
CA SER A 209 -14.98 18.74 -1.66
C SER A 209 -15.48 19.36 -0.34
N GLY A 210 -15.23 18.67 0.78
CA GLY A 210 -15.41 19.12 2.15
C GLY A 210 -16.50 20.19 2.34
N ILE A 211 -17.75 19.86 2.04
CA ILE A 211 -18.84 20.61 2.65
C ILE A 211 -18.81 20.18 4.11
N LEU A 212 -18.13 20.99 4.93
CA LEU A 212 -18.35 21.01 6.36
C LEU A 212 -19.86 21.22 6.54
N LYS A 213 -20.61 20.15 6.74
CA LYS A 213 -21.97 20.22 7.25
C LYS A 213 -21.91 20.25 8.77
#